data_45f433bc59fc75e75dda39310bab6b57
#
_entry.id   45f433bc59fc75e75dda39310bab6b57
#
_cell.length_a   1.000
_cell.length_b   1.000
_cell.length_c   1.000
_cell.angle_alpha   90.00
_cell.angle_beta   90.00
_cell.angle_gamma   90.00
#
_symmetry.space_group_name_H-M   'P 1'
#
loop_
_entity.id
_entity.type
_entity.pdbx_description
1 polymer ?
#
loop_
_entity_poly.entity_id
_entity_poly.type
_entity_poly.pdbx_seq_one_letter_code
_entity_poly.pdbx_strand_id
1 'polypeptide(L)'
;WSIASLNEDGMNYGVAKIPSFDGKTSVSILSSSGLSISKDSKNKDAAWEFVKYWTGEECNKARIGMELPVLNSVVESEGIMDEPEYAPFYEMLEQSDGHTPASFIIEDWSEISENLSLSFEQLFNPSAYMDVKEVLKEAAEAQ
;
A
#
# COMPACT_ATOMS: atom_id res chain seq x y z
N TRP A 1 -4.18 4.84 -1.56
CA TRP A 1 -4.75 5.40 -2.80
C TRP A 1 -6.29 5.31 -2.87
N SER A 2 -6.92 4.41 -2.15
CA SER A 2 -8.38 4.23 -2.19
C SER A 2 -9.15 5.23 -1.31
N ILE A 3 -8.50 5.91 -0.38
CA ILE A 3 -9.16 6.83 0.57
C ILE A 3 -9.93 7.93 -0.18
N ALA A 4 -9.29 8.57 -1.15
CA ALA A 4 -9.93 9.64 -1.93
C ALA A 4 -11.19 9.14 -2.65
N SER A 5 -11.11 7.99 -3.34
CA SER A 5 -12.26 7.42 -4.06
C SER A 5 -13.39 7.00 -3.13
N LEU A 6 -13.06 6.39 -1.98
CA LEU A 6 -14.07 5.97 -1.00
C LEU A 6 -14.81 7.18 -0.40
N ASN A 7 -14.08 8.27 -0.18
CA ASN A 7 -14.66 9.52 0.32
C ASN A 7 -15.53 10.22 -0.74
N GLU A 8 -15.08 10.25 -2.00
CA GLU A 8 -15.87 10.78 -3.13
C GLU A 8 -17.17 10.01 -3.34
N ASP A 9 -17.14 8.69 -3.20
CA ASP A 9 -18.32 7.82 -3.31
C ASP A 9 -19.23 7.87 -2.07
N GLY A 10 -18.83 8.59 -1.03
CA GLY A 10 -19.59 8.70 0.22
C GLY A 10 -19.72 7.37 0.97
N MET A 11 -18.78 6.48 0.79
CA MET A 11 -18.79 5.18 1.45
C MET A 11 -18.52 5.29 2.95
N ASN A 12 -19.25 4.50 3.73
CA ASN A 12 -18.97 4.35 5.16
C ASN A 12 -17.99 3.20 5.35
N TYR A 13 -16.74 3.50 5.67
CA TYR A 13 -15.67 2.53 5.84
C TYR A 13 -14.84 2.85 7.08
N GLY A 14 -13.98 1.94 7.46
CA GLY A 14 -12.96 2.15 8.49
C GLY A 14 -11.62 1.58 8.03
N VAL A 15 -10.55 2.11 8.59
CA VAL A 15 -9.18 1.65 8.33
C VAL A 15 -8.65 0.98 9.59
N ALA A 16 -8.03 -0.18 9.42
CA ALA A 16 -7.43 -0.93 10.51
C ALA A 16 -6.07 -1.50 10.09
N LYS A 17 -5.21 -1.75 11.08
CA LYS A 17 -3.95 -2.46 10.84
C LYS A 17 -4.22 -3.89 10.35
N ILE A 18 -3.35 -4.40 9.49
CA ILE A 18 -3.40 -5.79 9.06
C ILE A 18 -3.25 -6.69 10.31
N PRO A 19 -4.14 -7.67 10.50
CA PRO A 19 -4.02 -8.59 11.64
C PRO A 19 -2.74 -9.41 11.54
N SER A 20 -2.09 -9.66 12.66
CA SER A 20 -0.92 -10.52 12.75
C SER A 20 -1.28 -11.98 13.03
N PHE A 21 -0.47 -12.91 12.55
CA PHE A 21 -0.65 -14.34 12.82
C PHE A 21 -0.41 -14.71 14.29
N ASP A 22 0.44 -13.96 14.97
CA ASP A 22 0.80 -14.20 16.38
C ASP A 22 0.01 -13.32 17.36
N GLY A 23 -0.84 -12.42 16.87
CA GLY A 23 -1.62 -11.47 17.65
C GLY A 23 -0.78 -10.36 18.30
N LYS A 24 0.50 -10.20 17.96
CA LYS A 24 1.42 -9.26 18.60
C LYS A 24 1.92 -8.17 17.67
N THR A 25 2.41 -8.54 16.50
CA THR A 25 3.08 -7.60 15.59
C THR A 25 2.37 -7.57 14.25
N SER A 26 1.79 -6.44 13.92
CA SER A 26 1.18 -6.20 12.61
C SER A 26 2.25 -5.64 11.68
N VAL A 27 2.53 -6.35 10.60
CA VAL A 27 3.55 -5.98 9.61
C VAL A 27 2.91 -5.82 8.25
N SER A 28 3.28 -4.78 7.53
CA SER A 28 2.85 -4.53 6.16
C SER A 28 4.03 -4.32 5.23
N ILE A 29 3.79 -4.44 3.95
CA ILE A 29 4.76 -4.11 2.93
C ILE A 29 4.90 -2.59 2.87
N LEU A 30 6.12 -2.09 3.01
CA LEU A 30 6.47 -0.71 2.70
C LEU A 30 6.84 -0.62 1.22
N SER A 31 6.04 0.08 0.46
CA SER A 31 6.31 0.37 -0.96
C SER A 31 6.34 1.87 -1.18
N SER A 32 7.32 2.33 -1.95
CA SER A 32 7.45 3.73 -2.31
C SER A 32 7.67 3.89 -3.81
N SER A 33 7.07 4.93 -4.38
CA SER A 33 7.34 5.35 -5.76
C SER A 33 8.45 6.39 -5.77
N GLY A 34 9.31 6.31 -6.77
CA GLY A 34 10.42 7.24 -6.93
C GLY A 34 10.44 7.85 -8.33
N LEU A 35 10.99 9.05 -8.43
CA LEU A 35 11.29 9.70 -9.70
C LEU A 35 12.77 9.53 -10.03
N SER A 36 13.08 9.23 -11.28
CA SER A 36 14.44 9.16 -11.79
C SER A 36 14.62 10.00 -13.04
N ILE A 37 15.82 10.51 -13.24
CA ILE A 37 16.19 11.26 -14.44
C ILE A 37 17.03 10.35 -15.32
N SER A 38 16.61 10.18 -16.59
CA SER A 38 17.40 9.40 -17.55
C SER A 38 18.81 9.97 -17.66
N LYS A 39 19.81 9.08 -17.63
CA LYS A 39 21.22 9.47 -17.81
C LYS A 39 21.49 10.15 -19.17
N ASP A 40 20.69 9.84 -20.18
CA ASP A 40 20.82 10.35 -21.55
C ASP A 40 19.95 11.60 -21.81
N SER A 41 19.22 12.07 -20.79
CA SER A 41 18.43 13.31 -20.89
C SER A 41 19.34 14.50 -21.22
N LYS A 42 18.90 15.30 -22.17
CA LYS A 42 19.56 16.58 -22.54
C LYS A 42 19.07 17.76 -21.67
N ASN A 43 18.04 17.54 -20.84
CA ASN A 43 17.39 18.56 -20.02
C ASN A 43 17.43 18.17 -18.53
N LYS A 44 18.59 17.71 -18.03
CA LYS A 44 18.71 17.20 -16.66
C LYS A 44 18.40 18.25 -15.60
N ASP A 45 18.81 19.47 -15.82
CA ASP A 45 18.58 20.56 -14.86
C ASP A 45 17.08 20.87 -14.76
N ALA A 46 16.37 20.96 -15.89
CA ALA A 46 14.93 21.17 -15.90
C ALA A 46 14.18 19.97 -15.28
N ALA A 47 14.61 18.74 -15.55
CA ALA A 47 14.07 17.55 -14.93
C ALA A 47 14.30 17.54 -13.42
N TRP A 48 15.45 18.03 -12.95
CA TRP A 48 15.74 18.14 -11.53
C TRP A 48 14.83 19.19 -10.85
N GLU A 49 14.56 20.33 -11.47
CA GLU A 49 13.60 21.30 -10.95
C GLU A 49 12.20 20.67 -10.78
N PHE A 50 11.77 19.86 -11.77
CA PHE A 50 10.52 19.11 -11.66
C PHE A 50 10.54 18.11 -10.49
N VAL A 51 11.63 17.34 -10.32
CA VAL A 51 11.75 16.39 -9.20
C VAL A 51 11.65 17.12 -7.87
N LYS A 52 12.35 18.24 -7.69
CA LYS A 52 12.29 19.06 -6.48
C LYS A 52 10.87 19.56 -6.19
N TYR A 53 10.17 20.05 -7.21
CA TYR A 53 8.79 20.50 -7.07
C TYR A 53 7.87 19.34 -6.69
N TRP A 54 7.97 18.22 -7.38
CA TRP A 54 7.15 17.03 -7.15
C TRP A 54 7.33 16.43 -5.76
N THR A 55 8.54 16.45 -5.24
CA THR A 55 8.87 15.94 -3.90
C THR A 55 8.73 17.00 -2.80
N GLY A 56 8.43 18.24 -3.15
CA GLY A 56 8.26 19.34 -2.22
C GLY A 56 6.92 19.33 -1.47
N GLU A 57 6.79 20.20 -0.49
CA GLU A 57 5.63 20.28 0.41
C GLU A 57 4.32 20.49 -0.34
N GLU A 58 4.30 21.39 -1.31
CA GLU A 58 3.09 21.73 -2.07
C GLU A 58 2.49 20.51 -2.76
N CYS A 59 3.33 19.74 -3.48
CA CYS A 59 2.88 18.53 -4.13
C CYS A 59 2.55 17.39 -3.16
N ASN A 60 3.27 17.28 -2.03
CA ASN A 60 2.93 16.31 -1.00
C ASN A 60 1.54 16.58 -0.42
N LYS A 61 1.23 17.84 -0.11
CA LYS A 61 -0.11 18.25 0.36
C LYS A 61 -1.20 17.99 -0.67
N ALA A 62 -0.95 18.35 -1.93
CA ALA A 62 -1.93 18.17 -3.02
C ALA A 62 -2.28 16.70 -3.31
N ARG A 63 -1.46 15.75 -2.88
CA ARG A 63 -1.66 14.31 -3.11
C ARG A 63 -2.19 13.54 -1.90
N ILE A 64 -2.49 14.22 -0.81
CA ILE A 64 -3.15 13.59 0.36
C ILE A 64 -4.46 12.94 -0.10
N GLY A 65 -4.68 11.70 0.30
CA GLY A 65 -5.80 10.87 -0.15
C GLY A 65 -5.47 9.93 -1.31
N MET A 66 -4.53 10.31 -2.18
CA MET A 66 -4.03 9.46 -3.27
C MET A 66 -2.81 8.64 -2.82
N GLU A 67 -2.00 9.21 -1.95
CA GLU A 67 -0.84 8.56 -1.35
C GLU A 67 -0.53 9.18 0.02
N LEU A 68 0.25 8.48 0.83
CA LEU A 68 0.69 9.02 2.12
C LEU A 68 1.80 10.06 1.90
N PRO A 69 1.72 11.24 2.55
CA PRO A 69 2.83 12.19 2.56
C PRO A 69 4.12 11.56 3.06
N VAL A 70 5.22 11.84 2.38
CA VAL A 70 6.56 11.35 2.75
C VAL A 70 7.38 12.38 3.52
N LEU A 71 6.94 13.64 3.56
CA LEU A 71 7.59 14.71 4.31
C LEU A 71 6.99 14.81 5.71
N ASN A 72 7.81 14.66 6.74
CA ASN A 72 7.37 14.81 8.13
C ASN A 72 6.73 16.19 8.38
N SER A 73 7.27 17.25 7.78
CA SER A 73 6.69 18.60 7.89
C SER A 73 5.24 18.67 7.38
N VAL A 74 4.90 17.90 6.35
CA VAL A 74 3.52 17.82 5.82
C VAL A 74 2.65 16.98 6.74
N VAL A 75 3.14 15.84 7.19
CA VAL A 75 2.42 14.95 8.11
C VAL A 75 2.02 15.73 9.38
N GLU A 76 2.96 16.49 9.94
CA GLU A 76 2.74 17.30 11.15
C GLU A 76 1.81 18.49 10.89
N SER A 77 2.05 19.26 9.82
CA SER A 77 1.28 20.48 9.54
C SER A 77 -0.17 20.20 9.15
N GLU A 78 -0.45 19.06 8.55
CA GLU A 78 -1.80 18.65 8.15
C GLU A 78 -2.48 17.74 9.19
N GLY A 79 -1.80 17.41 10.30
CA GLY A 79 -2.35 16.57 11.36
C GLY A 79 -2.70 15.15 10.93
N ILE A 80 -2.01 14.63 9.93
CA ILE A 80 -2.35 13.35 9.25
C ILE A 80 -2.39 12.17 10.23
N MET A 81 -1.54 12.16 11.24
CA MET A 81 -1.49 11.06 12.21
C MET A 81 -2.67 11.08 13.21
N ASP A 82 -3.38 12.20 13.31
CA ASP A 82 -4.57 12.31 14.16
C ASP A 82 -5.86 11.88 13.42
N GLU A 83 -5.77 11.70 12.11
CA GLU A 83 -6.88 11.28 11.27
C GLU A 83 -7.05 9.75 11.29
N PRO A 84 -8.22 9.23 11.68
CA PRO A 84 -8.46 7.77 11.80
C PRO A 84 -8.23 6.98 10.50
N GLU A 85 -8.37 7.65 9.35
CA GLU A 85 -8.17 7.05 8.04
C GLU A 85 -6.68 6.82 7.72
N TYR A 86 -5.77 7.60 8.32
CA TYR A 86 -4.34 7.57 8.02
C TYR A 86 -3.49 7.00 9.16
N ALA A 87 -3.88 7.22 10.41
CA ALA A 87 -3.11 6.80 11.59
C ALA A 87 -2.66 5.34 11.52
N PRO A 88 -3.50 4.34 11.14
CA PRO A 88 -3.07 2.95 11.10
C PRO A 88 -1.91 2.66 10.14
N PHE A 89 -1.79 3.42 9.04
CA PHE A 89 -0.68 3.26 8.10
C PHE A 89 0.65 3.71 8.69
N TYR A 90 0.67 4.86 9.39
CA TYR A 90 1.88 5.37 10.03
C TYR A 90 2.28 4.52 11.24
N GLU A 91 1.32 4.02 12.03
CA GLU A 91 1.61 3.09 13.11
C GLU A 91 2.25 1.79 12.58
N MET A 92 1.80 1.29 11.42
CA MET A 92 2.41 0.13 10.77
C MET A 92 3.79 0.45 10.20
N LEU A 93 3.98 1.65 9.67
CA LEU A 93 5.27 2.11 9.17
C LEU A 93 6.32 2.17 10.28
N GLU A 94 5.95 2.69 11.46
CA GLU A 94 6.83 2.73 12.64
C GLU A 94 7.22 1.34 13.13
N GLN A 95 6.33 0.35 12.98
CA GLN A 95 6.57 -1.05 13.35
C GLN A 95 7.27 -1.86 12.27
N SER A 96 7.44 -1.29 11.07
CA SER A 96 8.09 -1.98 9.96
C SER A 96 9.58 -2.14 10.22
N ASP A 97 10.07 -3.36 10.06
CA ASP A 97 11.48 -3.71 10.19
C ASP A 97 12.20 -3.84 8.83
N GLY A 98 11.57 -3.37 7.76
CA GLY A 98 12.14 -3.38 6.41
C GLY A 98 12.11 -4.74 5.74
N HIS A 99 11.15 -5.60 6.07
CA HIS A 99 10.98 -6.89 5.39
C HIS A 99 10.86 -6.71 3.87
N THR A 100 11.60 -7.54 3.16
CA THR A 100 11.53 -7.57 1.70
C THR A 100 10.21 -8.21 1.26
N PRO A 101 9.46 -7.58 0.34
CA PRO A 101 8.23 -8.17 -0.19
C PRO A 101 8.47 -9.55 -0.81
N ALA A 102 7.49 -10.46 -0.65
CA ALA A 102 7.55 -11.81 -1.20
C ALA A 102 7.83 -11.85 -2.71
N SER A 103 7.31 -10.87 -3.44
CA SER A 103 7.55 -10.68 -4.89
C SER A 103 9.01 -10.50 -5.29
N PHE A 104 9.91 -10.17 -4.36
CA PHE A 104 11.35 -10.05 -4.60
C PHE A 104 12.15 -11.27 -4.13
N ILE A 105 11.53 -12.18 -3.38
CA ILE A 105 12.21 -13.32 -2.74
C ILE A 105 11.76 -14.64 -3.38
N ILE A 106 10.49 -14.73 -3.80
CA ILE A 106 9.89 -15.96 -4.33
C ILE A 106 9.93 -15.90 -5.84
N GLU A 107 10.58 -16.90 -6.47
CA GLU A 107 10.85 -16.95 -7.90
C GLU A 107 9.55 -16.95 -8.72
N ASP A 108 8.57 -17.77 -8.36
CA ASP A 108 7.30 -17.92 -9.08
C ASP A 108 6.15 -17.11 -8.46
N TRP A 109 6.49 -15.99 -7.81
CA TRP A 109 5.49 -15.16 -7.11
C TRP A 109 4.28 -14.75 -7.96
N SER A 110 4.48 -14.50 -9.25
CA SER A 110 3.38 -14.11 -10.14
C SER A 110 2.31 -15.19 -10.25
N GLU A 111 2.72 -16.45 -10.39
CA GLU A 111 1.81 -17.60 -10.46
C GLU A 111 1.11 -17.84 -9.12
N ILE A 112 1.87 -17.81 -8.04
CA ILE A 112 1.35 -17.93 -6.66
C ILE A 112 0.31 -16.82 -6.38
N SER A 113 0.64 -15.59 -6.73
CA SER A 113 -0.24 -14.43 -6.53
C SER A 113 -1.53 -14.53 -7.34
N GLU A 114 -1.46 -15.03 -8.58
CA GLU A 114 -2.64 -15.26 -9.42
C GLU A 114 -3.55 -16.34 -8.82
N ASN A 115 -2.99 -17.47 -8.42
CA ASN A 115 -3.75 -18.57 -7.79
C ASN A 115 -4.41 -18.12 -6.48
N LEU A 116 -3.71 -17.35 -5.64
CA LEU A 116 -4.29 -16.76 -4.43
C LEU A 116 -5.42 -15.78 -4.76
N SER A 117 -5.25 -14.94 -5.78
CA SER A 117 -6.28 -13.98 -6.19
C SER A 117 -7.56 -14.70 -6.63
N LEU A 118 -7.45 -15.75 -7.45
CA LEU A 118 -8.58 -16.57 -7.86
C LEU A 118 -9.28 -17.24 -6.66
N SER A 119 -8.50 -17.71 -5.69
CA SER A 119 -9.04 -18.30 -4.46
C SER A 119 -9.78 -17.27 -3.61
N PHE A 120 -9.28 -16.06 -3.50
CA PHE A 120 -9.96 -14.97 -2.79
C PHE A 120 -11.23 -14.51 -3.51
N GLU A 121 -11.24 -14.46 -4.84
CA GLU A 121 -12.46 -14.17 -5.61
C GLU A 121 -13.58 -15.18 -5.30
N GLN A 122 -13.24 -16.45 -5.15
CA GLN A 122 -14.21 -17.48 -4.75
C GLN A 122 -14.72 -17.28 -3.33
N LEU A 123 -13.82 -16.98 -2.38
CA LEU A 123 -14.17 -16.76 -0.98
C LEU A 123 -15.06 -15.52 -0.77
N PHE A 124 -14.82 -14.47 -1.53
CA PHE A 124 -15.58 -13.22 -1.43
C PHE A 124 -16.80 -13.16 -2.35
N ASN A 125 -17.10 -14.24 -3.09
CA ASN A 125 -18.30 -14.30 -3.91
C ASN A 125 -19.55 -14.48 -3.03
N PRO A 126 -20.44 -13.48 -2.94
CA PRO A 126 -21.62 -13.56 -2.07
C PRO A 126 -22.62 -14.64 -2.48
N SER A 127 -22.50 -15.19 -3.67
CA SER A 127 -23.37 -16.25 -4.21
C SER A 127 -22.80 -17.66 -3.97
N ALA A 128 -21.59 -17.79 -3.49
CA ALA A 128 -20.94 -19.06 -3.21
C ALA A 128 -20.56 -19.15 -1.74
N TYR A 129 -21.16 -20.11 -1.02
CA TYR A 129 -20.68 -20.44 0.31
C TYR A 129 -19.55 -21.46 0.19
N MET A 130 -18.34 -21.05 0.58
CA MET A 130 -17.17 -21.93 0.58
C MET A 130 -16.50 -21.95 1.92
N ASP A 131 -15.95 -23.09 2.31
CA ASP A 131 -15.14 -23.21 3.52
C ASP A 131 -13.77 -22.59 3.28
N VAL A 132 -13.40 -21.60 4.09
CA VAL A 132 -12.14 -20.86 3.97
C VAL A 132 -10.92 -21.78 4.03
N LYS A 133 -10.97 -22.80 4.92
CA LYS A 133 -9.84 -23.73 5.10
C LYS A 133 -9.66 -24.64 3.88
N GLU A 134 -10.76 -25.05 3.27
CA GLU A 134 -10.74 -25.91 2.08
C GLU A 134 -10.16 -25.13 0.88
N VAL A 135 -10.65 -23.93 0.62
CA VAL A 135 -10.14 -23.09 -0.47
C VAL A 135 -8.67 -22.74 -0.30
N LEU A 136 -8.23 -22.37 0.91
CA LEU A 136 -6.81 -22.05 1.14
C LEU A 136 -5.92 -23.29 1.08
N LYS A 137 -6.44 -24.48 1.43
CA LYS A 137 -5.71 -25.72 1.27
C LYS A 137 -5.53 -26.07 -0.22
N GLU A 138 -6.59 -25.97 -1.01
CA GLU A 138 -6.51 -26.19 -2.46
C GLU A 138 -5.54 -25.21 -3.12
N ALA A 139 -5.56 -23.94 -2.73
CA ALA A 139 -4.62 -22.94 -3.22
C ALA A 139 -3.16 -23.27 -2.87
N ALA A 140 -2.90 -23.87 -1.71
CA ALA A 140 -1.55 -24.29 -1.31
C ALA A 140 -1.09 -25.57 -2.01
N GLU A 141 -2.01 -26.47 -2.38
CA GLU A 141 -1.69 -27.72 -3.10
C GLU A 141 -1.52 -27.49 -4.62
N ALA A 142 -1.99 -26.37 -5.15
CA ALA A 142 -1.85 -25.99 -6.56
C ALA A 142 -0.50 -25.34 -6.92
N GLN A 143 0.44 -25.24 -5.97
CA GLN A 143 1.77 -24.61 -6.14
C GLN A 143 2.87 -25.64 -6.45
#